data_783c4eda054ecc2350e5dd6581ab69e6
#
_entry.id   783c4eda054ecc2350e5dd6581ab69e6
#
_cell.length_a   1.000
_cell.length_b   1.000
_cell.length_c   1.000
_cell.angle_alpha   90.00
_cell.angle_beta   90.00
_cell.angle_gamma   90.00
#
_symmetry.space_group_name_H-M   'P 1'
#
loop_
_entity.id
_entity.type
_entity.pdbx_description
1 polymer ?
#
loop_
_entity_poly.entity_id
_entity_poly.type
_entity_poly.pdbx_seq_one_letter_code
_entity_poly.pdbx_strand_id
1 'polypeptide(L)'
;MLDGFLNVYKEQGYTSFDVVAKLRGILKQKKIGHTGTLDPMAEGVLLVCLGQATKLSEMLIDKDKTYRCVMLLGKTTDTEDVTGKVLTETADIPDEASVIEAVNSFIGTYGQIPPMYSAIKVNGKKLYEYARQGIEIERSPREVTIFEVKIENVSLPRVTFTIHCSKGTYIRSLCRDIGEKLGCGAVMEKLVRTEVKNFRVEDSLTLAEIEH
;
A
#
# COMPACT_ATOMS: atom_id res chain seq x y z
N MET A 1 18.47 5.67 25.47
CA MET A 1 17.23 5.79 24.68
C MET A 1 17.62 6.38 23.33
N LEU A 2 17.27 5.73 22.24
CA LEU A 2 17.57 6.22 20.90
C LEU A 2 16.48 7.22 20.47
N ASP A 3 16.88 8.30 19.81
CA ASP A 3 16.01 9.31 19.25
C ASP A 3 16.34 9.48 17.77
N GLY A 4 15.35 9.46 16.89
CA GLY A 4 15.54 9.65 15.45
C GLY A 4 14.61 8.78 14.59
N PHE A 5 15.01 8.60 13.34
CA PHE A 5 14.29 7.80 12.36
C PHE A 5 15.11 6.57 11.98
N LEU A 6 14.40 5.45 11.80
CA LEU A 6 14.98 4.20 11.34
C LEU A 6 14.25 3.78 10.07
N ASN A 7 15.00 3.59 8.99
CA ASN A 7 14.45 3.08 7.73
C ASN A 7 14.47 1.55 7.78
N VAL A 8 13.30 0.94 7.95
CA VAL A 8 13.16 -0.50 8.14
C VAL A 8 12.57 -1.13 6.89
N TYR A 9 13.18 -2.22 6.41
CA TYR A 9 12.55 -3.09 5.44
C TYR A 9 11.49 -3.96 6.13
N LYS A 10 10.22 -3.65 5.87
CA LYS A 10 9.14 -4.51 6.33
C LYS A 10 9.01 -5.70 5.39
N GLU A 11 9.26 -6.88 5.88
CA GLU A 11 9.08 -8.13 5.14
C GLU A 11 7.58 -8.49 5.03
N GLN A 12 7.25 -9.30 4.04
CA GLN A 12 5.89 -9.84 3.87
C GLN A 12 5.48 -10.68 5.09
N GLY A 13 4.20 -10.66 5.40
CA GLY A 13 3.61 -11.41 6.53
C GLY A 13 3.55 -10.63 7.84
N TYR A 14 4.38 -9.61 8.03
CA TYR A 14 4.30 -8.72 9.19
C TYR A 14 3.30 -7.58 8.95
N THR A 15 2.52 -7.24 9.98
CA THR A 15 1.88 -5.94 10.04
C THR A 15 2.92 -4.87 10.41
N SER A 16 2.65 -3.59 10.08
CA SER A 16 3.52 -2.49 10.53
C SER A 16 3.64 -2.41 12.06
N PHE A 17 2.60 -2.85 12.76
CA PHE A 17 2.61 -2.91 14.23
C PHE A 17 3.49 -4.04 14.76
N ASP A 18 3.54 -5.21 14.10
CA ASP A 18 4.42 -6.32 14.48
C ASP A 18 5.90 -5.92 14.37
N VAL A 19 6.25 -5.16 13.32
CA VAL A 19 7.60 -4.59 13.18
C VAL A 19 7.93 -3.68 14.36
N VAL A 20 7.02 -2.77 14.73
CA VAL A 20 7.20 -1.89 15.90
C VAL A 20 7.32 -2.72 17.19
N ALA A 21 6.52 -3.77 17.36
CA ALA A 21 6.56 -4.63 18.53
C ALA A 21 7.92 -5.37 18.65
N LYS A 22 8.43 -5.92 17.53
CA LYS A 22 9.76 -6.55 17.48
C LYS A 22 10.88 -5.56 17.80
N LEU A 23 10.85 -4.37 17.19
CA LEU A 23 11.83 -3.32 17.45
C LEU A 23 11.86 -2.87 18.92
N ARG A 24 10.70 -2.86 19.60
CA ARG A 24 10.69 -2.58 21.05
C ARG A 24 11.47 -3.61 21.86
N GLY A 25 11.43 -4.87 21.44
CA GLY A 25 12.23 -5.96 22.06
C GLY A 25 13.72 -5.81 21.75
N ILE A 26 14.06 -5.65 20.48
CA ILE A 26 15.45 -5.53 19.99
C ILE A 26 16.14 -4.32 20.63
N LEU A 27 15.53 -3.14 20.53
CA LEU A 27 16.10 -1.87 21.00
C LEU A 27 15.87 -1.61 22.51
N LYS A 28 15.15 -2.49 23.21
CA LYS A 28 14.76 -2.36 24.63
C LYS A 28 14.13 -0.99 24.94
N GLN A 29 13.35 -0.46 24.01
CA GLN A 29 12.76 0.87 24.06
C GLN A 29 11.26 0.84 23.77
N LYS A 30 10.43 1.41 24.66
CA LYS A 30 8.96 1.39 24.51
C LYS A 30 8.43 2.42 23.50
N LYS A 31 9.05 3.61 23.44
CA LYS A 31 8.58 4.72 22.63
C LYS A 31 9.06 4.60 21.19
N ILE A 32 8.30 3.84 20.40
CA ILE A 32 8.51 3.57 18.97
C ILE A 32 7.17 3.63 18.26
N GLY A 33 7.13 4.29 17.10
CA GLY A 33 5.98 4.40 16.20
C GLY A 33 6.40 4.33 14.74
N HIS A 34 5.45 4.31 13.79
CA HIS A 34 5.74 4.34 12.36
C HIS A 34 4.96 5.46 11.66
N THR A 35 5.39 5.89 10.47
CA THR A 35 4.84 7.02 9.72
C THR A 35 3.93 6.63 8.56
N GLY A 36 3.39 5.43 8.55
CA GLY A 36 2.48 4.99 7.49
C GLY A 36 2.39 3.49 7.42
N THR A 37 1.17 3.00 7.50
CA THR A 37 0.89 1.57 7.48
C THR A 37 1.22 0.97 6.11
N LEU A 38 1.81 -0.21 6.12
CA LEU A 38 1.87 -1.16 5.01
C LEU A 38 0.99 -2.35 5.36
N ASP A 39 0.24 -2.84 4.38
CA ASP A 39 -0.55 -4.05 4.51
C ASP A 39 0.35 -5.27 4.79
N PRO A 40 -0.15 -6.35 5.41
CA PRO A 40 0.68 -7.52 5.73
C PRO A 40 1.35 -8.13 4.50
N MET A 41 0.67 -8.14 3.35
CA MET A 41 1.22 -8.66 2.11
C MET A 41 2.23 -7.75 1.42
N ALA A 42 2.23 -6.44 1.75
CA ALA A 42 3.15 -5.47 1.17
C ALA A 42 4.52 -5.51 1.88
N GLU A 43 5.55 -5.11 1.16
CA GLU A 43 6.94 -5.07 1.61
C GLU A 43 7.54 -3.68 1.46
N GLY A 44 8.78 -3.51 1.92
CA GLY A 44 9.63 -2.35 1.65
C GLY A 44 9.66 -1.34 2.79
N VAL A 45 9.93 -0.09 2.45
CA VAL A 45 10.23 1.00 3.39
C VAL A 45 9.12 1.20 4.42
N LEU A 46 9.42 0.92 5.67
CA LEU A 46 8.64 1.33 6.83
C LEU A 46 9.48 2.29 7.66
N LEU A 47 9.16 3.58 7.57
CA LEU A 47 9.87 4.58 8.35
C LEU A 47 9.36 4.57 9.79
N VAL A 48 10.26 4.23 10.71
CA VAL A 48 10.01 4.10 12.14
C VAL A 48 10.58 5.29 12.88
N CYS A 49 9.82 5.83 13.82
CA CYS A 49 10.21 6.92 14.70
C CYS A 49 10.59 6.37 16.09
N LEU A 50 11.74 6.77 16.60
CA LEU A 50 12.28 6.37 17.90
C LEU A 50 12.24 7.56 18.87
N GLY A 51 11.84 7.31 20.11
CA GLY A 51 11.91 8.28 21.20
C GLY A 51 11.18 9.58 20.91
N GLN A 52 11.89 10.71 20.98
CA GLN A 52 11.30 12.04 20.75
C GLN A 52 10.81 12.22 19.30
N ALA A 53 11.42 11.54 18.34
CA ALA A 53 11.01 11.63 16.93
C ALA A 53 9.59 11.12 16.68
N THR A 54 8.99 10.36 17.60
CA THR A 54 7.56 9.96 17.51
C THR A 54 6.61 11.16 17.48
N LYS A 55 7.02 12.32 18.01
CA LYS A 55 6.24 13.57 17.93
C LYS A 55 6.22 14.19 16.53
N LEU A 56 7.16 13.79 15.68
CA LEU A 56 7.31 14.27 14.30
C LEU A 56 6.65 13.32 13.28
N SER A 57 6.06 12.22 13.73
CA SER A 57 5.48 11.19 12.85
C SER A 57 4.43 11.77 11.89
N GLU A 58 3.57 12.70 12.33
CA GLU A 58 2.55 13.32 11.50
C GLU A 58 3.14 14.10 10.32
N MET A 59 4.26 14.81 10.54
CA MET A 59 4.94 15.56 9.47
C MET A 59 5.52 14.67 8.36
N LEU A 60 5.75 13.38 8.64
CA LEU A 60 6.29 12.39 7.71
C LEU A 60 5.19 11.52 7.09
N ILE A 61 4.03 11.38 7.75
CA ILE A 61 2.85 10.72 7.18
C ILE A 61 2.37 11.47 5.92
N ASP A 62 2.47 12.79 5.93
CA ASP A 62 2.02 13.69 4.87
C ASP A 62 2.94 13.75 3.64
N LYS A 63 3.85 12.80 3.49
CA LYS A 63 4.78 12.76 2.36
C LYS A 63 4.32 11.79 1.28
N ASP A 64 4.74 12.09 0.05
CA ASP A 64 4.53 11.24 -1.11
C ASP A 64 5.28 9.92 -0.97
N LYS A 65 4.82 8.91 -1.66
CA LYS A 65 5.38 7.55 -1.64
C LYS A 65 5.53 7.03 -3.06
N THR A 66 6.56 6.22 -3.24
CA THR A 66 6.75 5.46 -4.47
C THR A 66 6.57 3.97 -4.18
N TYR A 67 5.85 3.30 -5.05
CA TYR A 67 5.59 1.87 -4.94
C TYR A 67 5.91 1.18 -6.26
N ARG A 68 6.42 -0.04 -6.18
CA ARG A 68 6.45 -1.00 -7.27
C ARG A 68 5.33 -2.00 -7.05
N CYS A 69 4.44 -2.12 -8.03
CA CYS A 69 3.23 -2.94 -7.97
C CYS A 69 3.24 -3.99 -9.07
N VAL A 70 2.79 -5.19 -8.76
CA VAL A 70 2.34 -6.18 -9.74
C VAL A 70 0.82 -6.27 -9.61
N MET A 71 0.12 -5.88 -10.67
CA MET A 71 -1.33 -5.98 -10.83
C MET A 71 -1.66 -7.25 -11.62
N LEU A 72 -2.66 -7.99 -11.19
CA LEU A 72 -3.21 -9.15 -11.87
C LEU A 72 -4.60 -8.79 -12.41
N LEU A 73 -4.76 -8.84 -13.73
CA LEU A 73 -6.02 -8.63 -14.45
C LEU A 73 -6.88 -9.90 -14.45
N GLY A 74 -8.17 -9.72 -14.70
CA GLY A 74 -9.12 -10.82 -14.85
C GLY A 74 -9.66 -11.39 -13.55
N LYS A 75 -9.45 -10.71 -12.41
CA LYS A 75 -9.89 -11.17 -11.10
C LYS A 75 -10.31 -10.02 -10.21
N THR A 76 -11.36 -10.23 -9.40
CA THR A 76 -11.70 -9.31 -8.30
C THR A 76 -11.80 -10.08 -6.99
N THR A 77 -11.45 -9.43 -5.88
CA THR A 77 -11.55 -9.99 -4.53
C THR A 77 -12.14 -8.98 -3.55
N ASP A 78 -12.61 -9.44 -2.41
CA ASP A 78 -13.18 -8.60 -1.35
C ASP A 78 -12.14 -7.69 -0.65
N THR A 79 -10.84 -8.05 -0.74
CA THR A 79 -9.73 -7.25 -0.19
C THR A 79 -9.05 -6.35 -1.22
N GLU A 80 -9.41 -6.45 -2.51
CA GLU A 80 -8.77 -5.78 -3.65
C GLU A 80 -7.29 -6.23 -3.86
N ASP A 81 -6.87 -7.33 -3.23
CA ASP A 81 -5.59 -8.00 -3.40
C ASP A 81 -5.76 -9.52 -3.52
N VAL A 82 -4.71 -10.25 -3.87
CA VAL A 82 -4.77 -11.71 -4.11
C VAL A 82 -5.04 -12.54 -2.85
N THR A 83 -5.02 -11.96 -1.65
CA THR A 83 -5.24 -12.69 -0.39
C THR A 83 -6.72 -12.81 -0.03
N GLY A 84 -7.58 -12.03 -0.69
CA GLY A 84 -9.02 -12.02 -0.45
C GLY A 84 -9.77 -13.17 -1.10
N LYS A 85 -11.06 -13.26 -0.73
CA LYS A 85 -12.01 -14.18 -1.38
C LYS A 85 -12.29 -13.69 -2.81
N VAL A 86 -12.14 -14.58 -3.80
CA VAL A 86 -12.46 -14.28 -5.18
C VAL A 86 -13.95 -14.00 -5.34
N LEU A 87 -14.28 -12.88 -5.96
CA LEU A 87 -15.65 -12.45 -6.27
C LEU A 87 -15.99 -12.74 -7.75
N THR A 88 -15.07 -12.38 -8.66
CA THR A 88 -15.21 -12.64 -10.09
C THR A 88 -13.88 -13.10 -10.69
N GLU A 89 -13.94 -13.87 -11.77
CA GLU A 89 -12.77 -14.28 -12.54
C GLU A 89 -13.16 -14.40 -14.02
N THR A 90 -12.27 -13.92 -14.91
CA THR A 90 -12.44 -14.01 -16.36
C THR A 90 -11.09 -14.22 -17.04
N ALA A 91 -11.10 -14.93 -18.16
CA ALA A 91 -9.94 -15.06 -19.05
C ALA A 91 -9.95 -14.03 -20.21
N ASP A 92 -11.04 -13.25 -20.32
CA ASP A 92 -11.18 -12.20 -21.34
C ASP A 92 -10.43 -10.95 -20.88
N ILE A 93 -9.16 -10.88 -21.25
CA ILE A 93 -8.24 -9.80 -20.88
C ILE A 93 -8.03 -8.90 -22.10
N PRO A 94 -8.19 -7.58 -21.98
CA PRO A 94 -7.90 -6.63 -23.04
C PRO A 94 -6.46 -6.71 -23.54
N ASP A 95 -6.22 -6.21 -24.75
CA ASP A 95 -4.88 -6.17 -25.33
C ASP A 95 -3.93 -5.24 -24.56
N GLU A 96 -2.63 -5.40 -24.78
CA GLU A 96 -1.57 -4.66 -24.10
C GLU A 96 -1.72 -3.14 -24.28
N ALA A 97 -2.09 -2.66 -25.46
CA ALA A 97 -2.23 -1.23 -25.73
C ALA A 97 -3.36 -0.61 -24.89
N SER A 98 -4.51 -1.27 -24.84
CA SER A 98 -5.66 -0.86 -24.01
C SER A 98 -5.29 -0.84 -22.52
N VAL A 99 -4.52 -1.82 -22.05
CA VAL A 99 -4.05 -1.89 -20.66
C VAL A 99 -3.10 -0.75 -20.33
N ILE A 100 -2.13 -0.46 -21.20
CA ILE A 100 -1.19 0.66 -21.04
C ILE A 100 -1.93 2.00 -20.99
N GLU A 101 -2.90 2.21 -21.89
CA GLU A 101 -3.73 3.42 -21.91
C GLU A 101 -4.53 3.57 -20.61
N ALA A 102 -5.19 2.49 -20.15
CA ALA A 102 -5.98 2.50 -18.92
C ALA A 102 -5.10 2.87 -17.71
N VAL A 103 -3.94 2.24 -17.56
CA VAL A 103 -3.00 2.54 -16.45
C VAL A 103 -2.57 4.01 -16.48
N ASN A 104 -2.14 4.53 -17.64
CA ASN A 104 -1.67 5.91 -17.78
C ASN A 104 -2.78 6.95 -17.57
N SER A 105 -4.03 6.59 -17.82
CA SER A 105 -5.17 7.51 -17.65
C SER A 105 -5.45 7.89 -16.19
N PHE A 106 -4.85 7.22 -15.22
CA PHE A 106 -4.95 7.57 -13.79
C PHE A 106 -3.90 8.60 -13.35
N ILE A 107 -2.96 9.00 -14.22
CA ILE A 107 -2.03 10.09 -13.92
C ILE A 107 -2.83 11.39 -13.75
N GLY A 108 -2.57 12.10 -12.65
CA GLY A 108 -3.31 13.29 -12.24
C GLY A 108 -4.09 13.07 -10.96
N THR A 109 -5.05 13.95 -10.71
CA THR A 109 -5.88 13.93 -9.49
C THR A 109 -7.23 13.29 -9.78
N TYR A 110 -7.65 12.33 -8.93
CA TYR A 110 -8.97 11.71 -9.04
C TYR A 110 -9.54 11.34 -7.66
N GLY A 111 -10.85 11.10 -7.63
CA GLY A 111 -11.58 10.66 -6.45
C GLY A 111 -11.50 9.15 -6.27
N GLN A 112 -10.62 8.65 -5.43
CA GLN A 112 -10.48 7.24 -5.11
C GLN A 112 -11.41 6.82 -3.96
N ILE A 113 -12.20 5.77 -4.16
CA ILE A 113 -12.96 5.12 -3.09
C ILE A 113 -12.00 4.19 -2.32
N PRO A 114 -11.75 4.46 -1.03
CA PRO A 114 -10.82 3.64 -0.24
C PRO A 114 -11.37 2.22 -0.02
N PRO A 115 -10.50 1.21 0.19
CA PRO A 115 -10.95 -0.16 0.40
C PRO A 115 -11.63 -0.32 1.76
N MET A 116 -12.54 -1.32 1.88
CA MET A 116 -13.14 -1.69 3.17
C MET A 116 -12.08 -2.13 4.18
N TYR A 117 -11.05 -2.84 3.72
CA TYR A 117 -9.91 -3.23 4.55
C TYR A 117 -8.91 -2.10 4.73
N SER A 118 -9.36 -0.98 5.36
CA SER A 118 -8.52 0.17 5.67
C SER A 118 -8.66 0.64 7.12
N ALA A 119 -7.70 1.44 7.58
CA ALA A 119 -7.70 2.02 8.93
C ALA A 119 -8.52 3.31 9.04
N ILE A 120 -9.26 3.69 8.00
CA ILE A 120 -10.15 4.85 8.02
C ILE A 120 -11.26 4.60 9.04
N LYS A 121 -11.55 5.63 9.85
CA LYS A 121 -12.62 5.56 10.85
C LYS A 121 -13.92 6.12 10.29
N VAL A 122 -14.99 5.36 10.47
CA VAL A 122 -16.38 5.77 10.24
C VAL A 122 -17.17 5.42 11.50
N ASN A 123 -17.91 6.38 12.05
CA ASN A 123 -18.66 6.21 13.30
C ASN A 123 -17.81 5.66 14.47
N GLY A 124 -16.54 6.10 14.56
CA GLY A 124 -15.62 5.73 15.65
C GLY A 124 -14.92 4.37 15.48
N LYS A 125 -15.34 3.52 14.54
CA LYS A 125 -14.73 2.22 14.23
C LYS A 125 -13.95 2.28 12.92
N LYS A 126 -12.91 1.48 12.78
CA LYS A 126 -12.14 1.39 11.53
C LYS A 126 -12.88 0.54 10.49
N LEU A 127 -12.78 0.89 9.20
CA LEU A 127 -13.47 0.17 8.14
C LEU A 127 -13.16 -1.33 8.12
N TYR A 128 -11.91 -1.74 8.39
CA TYR A 128 -11.56 -3.17 8.44
C TYR A 128 -12.29 -3.93 9.56
N GLU A 129 -12.74 -3.25 10.64
CA GLU A 129 -13.51 -3.88 11.72
C GLU A 129 -14.93 -4.21 11.28
N TYR A 130 -15.51 -3.39 10.40
CA TYR A 130 -16.78 -3.67 9.74
C TYR A 130 -16.62 -4.78 8.69
N ALA A 131 -15.57 -4.70 7.85
CA ALA A 131 -15.29 -5.70 6.82
C ALA A 131 -15.17 -7.12 7.40
N ARG A 132 -14.48 -7.28 8.54
CA ARG A 132 -14.38 -8.57 9.25
C ARG A 132 -15.71 -9.10 9.77
N GLN A 133 -16.71 -8.26 9.94
CA GLN A 133 -18.07 -8.63 10.34
C GLN A 133 -18.99 -8.87 9.13
N GLY A 134 -18.45 -8.75 7.90
CA GLY A 134 -19.24 -8.85 6.67
C GLY A 134 -20.15 -7.63 6.43
N ILE A 135 -19.91 -6.51 7.13
CA ILE A 135 -20.70 -5.29 7.01
C ILE A 135 -20.00 -4.37 6.03
N GLU A 136 -20.68 -4.02 4.94
CA GLU A 136 -20.23 -3.01 4.00
C GLU A 136 -20.72 -1.63 4.45
N ILE A 137 -19.79 -0.64 4.44
CA ILE A 137 -20.05 0.74 4.79
C ILE A 137 -19.87 1.59 3.53
N GLU A 138 -20.80 2.48 3.27
CA GLU A 138 -20.65 3.47 2.20
C GLU A 138 -19.42 4.35 2.46
N ARG A 139 -18.61 4.53 1.41
CA ARG A 139 -17.33 5.27 1.49
C ARG A 139 -17.36 6.40 0.48
N SER A 140 -17.12 7.61 0.95
CA SER A 140 -16.97 8.76 0.07
C SER A 140 -15.62 8.72 -0.64
N PRO A 141 -15.55 9.10 -1.92
CA PRO A 141 -14.28 9.28 -2.63
C PRO A 141 -13.37 10.25 -1.89
N ARG A 142 -12.08 9.97 -1.92
CA ARG A 142 -11.03 10.84 -1.41
C ARG A 142 -10.12 11.27 -2.54
N GLU A 143 -9.83 12.54 -2.61
CA GLU A 143 -8.92 13.07 -3.61
C GLU A 143 -7.51 12.53 -3.37
N VAL A 144 -6.94 11.91 -4.40
CA VAL A 144 -5.55 11.43 -4.45
C VAL A 144 -4.92 11.89 -5.75
N THR A 145 -3.60 12.05 -5.75
CA THR A 145 -2.86 12.44 -6.96
C THR A 145 -1.84 11.37 -7.30
N ILE A 146 -1.88 10.90 -8.52
CA ILE A 146 -0.84 10.07 -9.12
C ILE A 146 0.06 11.00 -9.91
N PHE A 147 1.29 11.20 -9.44
CA PHE A 147 2.24 12.12 -10.06
C PHE A 147 2.89 11.50 -11.29
N GLU A 148 3.21 10.21 -11.21
CA GLU A 148 3.89 9.47 -12.27
C GLU A 148 3.54 7.98 -12.20
N VAL A 149 3.43 7.34 -13.35
CA VAL A 149 3.39 5.88 -13.50
C VAL A 149 4.42 5.49 -14.55
N LYS A 150 5.29 4.54 -14.21
CA LYS A 150 6.24 3.93 -15.14
C LYS A 150 5.91 2.46 -15.27
N ILE A 151 5.37 2.05 -16.42
CA ILE A 151 5.13 0.65 -16.73
C ILE A 151 6.49 0.00 -17.00
N GLU A 152 6.80 -1.06 -16.27
CA GLU A 152 8.07 -1.80 -16.37
C GLU A 152 7.94 -3.04 -17.25
N ASN A 153 6.82 -3.73 -17.15
CA ASN A 153 6.57 -4.96 -17.89
C ASN A 153 5.06 -5.22 -18.04
N VAL A 154 4.65 -5.65 -19.21
CA VAL A 154 3.32 -6.17 -19.49
C VAL A 154 3.47 -7.61 -19.95
N SER A 155 2.99 -8.55 -19.14
CA SER A 155 2.97 -9.98 -19.42
C SER A 155 1.60 -10.51 -19.01
N LEU A 156 0.61 -10.22 -19.84
CA LEU A 156 -0.79 -10.48 -19.52
C LEU A 156 -1.00 -11.90 -19.01
N PRO A 157 -1.77 -12.05 -17.94
CA PRO A 157 -2.61 -11.05 -17.27
C PRO A 157 -1.90 -10.19 -16.21
N ARG A 158 -0.57 -10.16 -16.14
CA ARG A 158 0.20 -9.38 -15.16
C ARG A 158 0.78 -8.11 -15.76
N VAL A 159 0.68 -7.02 -14.99
CA VAL A 159 1.27 -5.72 -15.31
C VAL A 159 2.12 -5.27 -14.13
N THR A 160 3.38 -4.99 -14.39
CA THR A 160 4.31 -4.44 -13.38
C THR A 160 4.56 -2.97 -13.67
N PHE A 161 4.37 -2.13 -12.68
CA PHE A 161 4.61 -0.69 -12.79
C PHE A 161 5.14 -0.10 -11.48
N THR A 162 5.93 0.96 -11.61
CA THR A 162 6.28 1.85 -10.51
C THR A 162 5.36 3.06 -10.54
N ILE A 163 4.90 3.49 -9.36
CA ILE A 163 3.96 4.61 -9.20
C ILE A 163 4.44 5.55 -8.09
N HIS A 164 4.50 6.85 -8.42
CA HIS A 164 4.69 7.93 -7.45
C HIS A 164 3.34 8.61 -7.18
N CYS A 165 2.93 8.66 -5.92
CA CYS A 165 1.59 9.13 -5.56
C CYS A 165 1.55 9.89 -4.24
N SER A 166 0.49 10.68 -4.07
CA SER A 166 0.22 11.44 -2.86
C SER A 166 -0.08 10.54 -1.65
N LYS A 167 0.00 11.12 -0.46
CA LYS A 167 -0.46 10.45 0.77
C LYS A 167 -1.90 9.96 0.64
N GLY A 168 -2.20 8.86 1.30
CA GLY A 168 -3.58 8.33 1.36
C GLY A 168 -4.01 7.54 0.15
N THR A 169 -3.18 7.44 -0.89
CA THR A 169 -3.44 6.59 -2.05
C THR A 169 -3.35 5.11 -1.67
N TYR A 170 -4.41 4.36 -1.99
CA TYR A 170 -4.47 2.92 -1.85
C TYR A 170 -4.17 2.26 -3.19
N ILE A 171 -3.01 1.58 -3.29
CA ILE A 171 -2.61 0.90 -4.55
C ILE A 171 -3.54 -0.25 -4.89
N ARG A 172 -4.13 -0.92 -3.89
CA ARG A 172 -5.19 -1.92 -4.08
C ARG A 172 -6.39 -1.34 -4.82
N SER A 173 -6.88 -0.20 -4.35
CA SER A 173 -8.03 0.47 -4.99
C SER A 173 -7.66 1.01 -6.38
N LEU A 174 -6.43 1.44 -6.61
CA LEU A 174 -5.99 1.81 -7.96
C LEU A 174 -6.03 0.59 -8.91
N CYS A 175 -5.56 -0.58 -8.47
CA CYS A 175 -5.67 -1.80 -9.28
C CYS A 175 -7.12 -2.15 -9.59
N ARG A 176 -8.03 -2.08 -8.60
CA ARG A 176 -9.47 -2.25 -8.79
C ARG A 176 -10.00 -1.25 -9.83
N ASP A 177 -9.73 0.03 -9.66
CA ASP A 177 -10.26 1.10 -10.53
C ASP A 177 -9.77 0.94 -11.98
N ILE A 178 -8.49 0.52 -12.18
CA ILE A 178 -7.95 0.18 -13.50
C ILE A 178 -8.70 -1.03 -14.09
N GLY A 179 -8.89 -2.09 -13.30
CA GLY A 179 -9.60 -3.29 -13.73
C GLY A 179 -11.06 -3.03 -14.06
N GLU A 180 -11.74 -2.17 -13.32
CA GLU A 180 -13.10 -1.71 -13.60
C GLU A 180 -13.16 -0.94 -14.92
N LYS A 181 -12.21 -0.02 -15.16
CA LYS A 181 -12.11 0.74 -16.42
C LYS A 181 -11.89 -0.18 -17.61
N LEU A 182 -11.13 -1.26 -17.46
CA LEU A 182 -10.88 -2.27 -18.48
C LEU A 182 -12.05 -3.27 -18.66
N GLY A 183 -13.00 -3.30 -17.73
CA GLY A 183 -14.13 -4.23 -17.74
C GLY A 183 -13.81 -5.68 -17.37
N CYS A 184 -12.55 -6.02 -17.08
CA CYS A 184 -12.14 -7.38 -16.75
C CYS A 184 -11.88 -7.60 -15.23
N GLY A 185 -11.85 -6.52 -14.44
CA GLY A 185 -11.42 -6.56 -13.05
C GLY A 185 -9.90 -6.70 -12.89
N ALA A 186 -9.39 -6.26 -11.75
CA ALA A 186 -7.99 -6.47 -11.37
C ALA A 186 -7.82 -6.46 -9.86
N VAL A 187 -6.73 -7.08 -9.40
CA VAL A 187 -6.29 -7.10 -7.99
C VAL A 187 -4.81 -6.80 -7.89
N MET A 188 -4.40 -6.28 -6.75
CA MET A 188 -2.99 -6.15 -6.42
C MET A 188 -2.41 -7.52 -6.06
N GLU A 189 -1.38 -7.98 -6.80
CA GLU A 189 -0.71 -9.26 -6.54
C GLU A 189 0.52 -9.09 -5.66
N LYS A 190 1.35 -8.05 -5.93
CA LYS A 190 2.53 -7.72 -5.12
C LYS A 190 2.66 -6.23 -4.97
N LEU A 191 3.20 -5.81 -3.83
CA LEU A 191 3.46 -4.40 -3.54
C LEU A 191 4.75 -4.25 -2.75
N VAL A 192 5.65 -3.42 -3.25
CA VAL A 192 6.85 -2.98 -2.54
C VAL A 192 6.83 -1.47 -2.44
N ARG A 193 6.82 -0.91 -1.24
CA ARG A 193 7.04 0.53 -1.07
C ARG A 193 8.53 0.81 -1.20
N THR A 194 8.92 1.36 -2.35
CA THR A 194 10.32 1.60 -2.69
C THR A 194 10.86 2.88 -2.08
N GLU A 195 9.96 3.88 -1.82
CA GLU A 195 10.41 5.17 -1.31
C GLU A 195 9.34 5.87 -0.46
N VAL A 196 9.78 6.51 0.59
CA VAL A 196 9.02 7.48 1.40
C VAL A 196 9.86 8.74 1.51
N LYS A 197 9.54 9.81 0.77
CA LYS A 197 10.36 11.03 0.66
C LYS A 197 11.78 10.68 0.20
N ASN A 198 12.79 10.82 1.06
CA ASN A 198 14.21 10.55 0.77
C ASN A 198 14.67 9.18 1.32
N PHE A 199 13.77 8.39 1.91
CA PHE A 199 14.09 7.07 2.45
C PHE A 199 13.79 6.02 1.39
N ARG A 200 14.84 5.36 0.93
CA ARG A 200 14.78 4.36 -0.15
C ARG A 200 14.87 2.94 0.40
N VAL A 201 14.35 2.01 -0.37
CA VAL A 201 14.36 0.59 0.00
C VAL A 201 15.77 0.01 0.04
N GLU A 202 16.67 0.49 -0.81
CA GLU A 202 18.07 0.08 -0.85
C GLU A 202 18.84 0.44 0.44
N ASP A 203 18.38 1.49 1.15
CA ASP A 203 18.97 1.98 2.40
C ASP A 203 18.25 1.44 3.65
N SER A 204 17.27 0.54 3.47
CA SER A 204 16.50 0.01 4.58
C SER A 204 17.13 -1.22 5.19
N LEU A 205 17.03 -1.35 6.51
CA LEU A 205 17.52 -2.48 7.26
C LEU A 205 16.40 -3.47 7.58
N THR A 206 16.64 -4.75 7.43
CA THR A 206 15.77 -5.82 7.91
C THR A 206 15.79 -5.88 9.45
N LEU A 207 14.78 -6.52 10.05
CA LEU A 207 14.78 -6.73 11.50
C LEU A 207 15.99 -7.54 11.98
N ALA A 208 16.47 -8.49 11.19
CA ALA A 208 17.65 -9.29 11.51
C ALA A 208 18.93 -8.45 11.53
N GLU A 209 19.10 -7.53 10.57
CA GLU A 209 20.27 -6.61 10.54
C GLU A 209 20.27 -5.60 11.68
N ILE A 210 19.08 -5.22 12.18
CA ILE A 210 18.97 -4.28 13.32
C ILE A 210 19.25 -4.98 14.65
N GLU A 211 19.08 -6.30 14.74
CA GLU A 211 19.31 -7.08 15.95
C GLU A 211 20.79 -7.36 16.18
N HIS A 212 21.61 -7.37 15.13
CA HIS A 212 23.07 -7.59 15.15
C HIS A 212 23.86 -6.29 15.22
#